data_2ff075718b018e5a5332a8d4cc81b637
#
_entry.id   2ff075718b018e5a5332a8d4cc81b637
#
_cell.length_a   1.000
_cell.length_b   1.000
_cell.length_c   1.000
_cell.angle_alpha   90.00
_cell.angle_beta   90.00
_cell.angle_gamma   90.00
#
_symmetry.space_group_name_H-M   'P 1'
#
loop_
_entity.id
_entity.type
_entity.pdbx_description
1 polymer ?
#
loop_
_entity_poly.entity_id
_entity_poly.type
_entity_poly.pdbx_seq_one_letter_code
_entity_poly.pdbx_strand_id
1 'polypeptide(L)'
;METKTQFLKSELINWYSKNKRGFSWRNSNDPWKILLIETLAQQTQLERADSYYKKFVKKYPSPDKMAKDSFSEVLKMWSGLGYNNRAKRLHDASKILANQQFDEIYPNFEILPGVGKYTKNALLSFSYGDKVITEDTHVNKIISRFFSVDNVNTFINENSDKLLEGVNSRDLNQSFMDFGSTICTKQNPKCTICPLSIKCKKYITNKPSVQAKFKGSNREIRGKIIGLLSSKNKLTKNQLAKELEVNKEKIEIALSGLVKDGILKKSSNNNFEINS
;
A
#
# COMPACT_ATOMS: atom_id res chain seq x y z
N MET A 1 13.98 -13.32 34.06
CA MET A 1 12.58 -12.86 33.75
C MET A 1 12.49 -12.42 32.30
N GLU A 2 11.56 -12.95 31.54
CA GLU A 2 11.32 -12.54 30.17
C GLU A 2 10.91 -11.08 30.10
N THR A 3 11.59 -10.28 29.28
CA THR A 3 11.24 -8.86 29.10
C THR A 3 9.87 -8.72 28.40
N LYS A 4 9.21 -7.57 28.55
CA LYS A 4 7.93 -7.31 27.89
C LYS A 4 8.05 -7.35 26.36
N THR A 5 9.19 -6.94 25.83
CA THR A 5 9.51 -6.98 24.39
C THR A 5 9.72 -8.43 23.90
N GLN A 6 10.42 -9.25 24.66
CA GLN A 6 10.59 -10.68 24.36
C GLN A 6 9.23 -11.40 24.33
N PHE A 7 8.38 -11.15 25.32
CA PHE A 7 7.02 -11.70 25.36
C PHE A 7 6.19 -11.29 24.13
N LEU A 8 6.20 -10.00 23.75
CA LEU A 8 5.46 -9.55 22.58
C LEU A 8 5.88 -10.31 21.32
N LYS A 9 7.19 -10.36 21.03
CA LYS A 9 7.69 -10.99 19.81
C LYS A 9 7.47 -12.50 19.82
N SER A 10 7.69 -13.20 20.93
CA SER A 10 7.47 -14.65 21.03
C SER A 10 5.99 -15.00 20.78
N GLU A 11 5.06 -14.28 21.40
CA GLU A 11 3.63 -14.52 21.20
C GLU A 11 3.16 -14.18 19.78
N LEU A 12 3.66 -13.11 19.19
CA LEU A 12 3.34 -12.76 17.79
C LEU A 12 3.83 -13.81 16.81
N ILE A 13 5.08 -14.28 16.94
CA ILE A 13 5.65 -15.30 16.06
C ILE A 13 4.94 -16.65 16.25
N ASN A 14 4.68 -17.05 17.51
CA ASN A 14 3.95 -18.29 17.80
C ASN A 14 2.53 -18.25 17.23
N TRP A 15 1.84 -17.14 17.38
CA TRP A 15 0.51 -16.96 16.79
C TRP A 15 0.58 -16.99 15.25
N TYR A 16 1.55 -16.28 14.65
CA TYR A 16 1.71 -16.17 13.20
C TYR A 16 2.02 -17.54 12.56
N SER A 17 2.86 -18.36 13.19
CA SER A 17 3.19 -19.70 12.68
C SER A 17 1.95 -20.58 12.45
N LYS A 18 0.88 -20.37 13.25
CA LYS A 18 -0.37 -21.13 13.21
C LYS A 18 -1.49 -20.47 12.42
N ASN A 19 -1.43 -19.14 12.25
CA ASN A 19 -2.57 -18.35 11.77
C ASN A 19 -2.25 -17.44 10.58
N LYS A 20 -1.06 -17.55 9.98
CA LYS A 20 -0.66 -16.72 8.83
C LYS A 20 -1.63 -16.85 7.67
N ARG A 21 -2.00 -15.73 7.06
CA ARG A 21 -2.89 -15.71 5.90
C ARG A 21 -2.15 -16.18 4.64
N GLY A 22 -2.80 -17.02 3.84
CA GLY A 22 -2.22 -17.65 2.64
C GLY A 22 -2.27 -16.77 1.38
N PHE A 23 -1.54 -15.64 1.37
CA PHE A 23 -1.44 -14.80 0.18
C PHE A 23 -0.34 -15.25 -0.77
N SER A 24 -0.56 -15.11 -2.09
CA SER A 24 0.33 -15.62 -3.12
C SER A 24 1.73 -14.98 -3.14
N TRP A 25 1.85 -13.75 -2.66
CA TRP A 25 3.10 -12.97 -2.62
C TRP A 25 4.00 -13.27 -1.41
N ARG A 26 3.45 -13.92 -0.38
CA ARG A 26 4.13 -14.08 0.91
C ARG A 26 5.43 -14.88 0.87
N ASN A 27 5.57 -15.75 -0.11
CA ASN A 27 6.77 -16.57 -0.26
C ASN A 27 7.79 -15.96 -1.25
N SER A 28 7.50 -14.79 -1.81
CA SER A 28 8.43 -14.12 -2.72
C SER A 28 9.39 -13.23 -1.97
N ASN A 29 10.68 -13.29 -2.29
CA ASN A 29 11.71 -12.33 -1.88
C ASN A 29 12.16 -11.43 -3.04
N ASP A 30 11.53 -11.55 -4.20
CA ASP A 30 11.78 -10.72 -5.36
C ASP A 30 11.35 -9.25 -5.08
N PRO A 31 12.27 -8.27 -5.10
CA PRO A 31 11.96 -6.89 -4.73
C PRO A 31 10.93 -6.22 -5.66
N TRP A 32 10.88 -6.62 -6.93
CA TRP A 32 9.84 -6.13 -7.84
C TRP A 32 8.46 -6.61 -7.41
N LYS A 33 8.34 -7.87 -7.07
CA LYS A 33 7.08 -8.46 -6.61
C LYS A 33 6.63 -7.88 -5.27
N ILE A 34 7.57 -7.57 -4.39
CA ILE A 34 7.27 -6.87 -3.13
C ILE A 34 6.82 -5.44 -3.41
N LEU A 35 7.51 -4.69 -4.26
CA LEU A 35 7.09 -3.33 -4.64
C LEU A 35 5.68 -3.31 -5.27
N LEU A 36 5.36 -4.30 -6.12
CA LEU A 36 4.04 -4.45 -6.72
C LEU A 36 2.96 -4.61 -5.66
N ILE A 37 3.09 -5.59 -4.75
CA ILE A 37 2.04 -5.83 -3.76
C ILE A 37 1.92 -4.68 -2.77
N GLU A 38 3.03 -4.10 -2.31
CA GLU A 38 3.00 -2.96 -1.39
C GLU A 38 2.29 -1.77 -2.02
N THR A 39 2.50 -1.51 -3.32
CA THR A 39 1.81 -0.44 -4.04
C THR A 39 0.32 -0.76 -4.25
N LEU A 40 -0.02 -1.99 -4.60
CA LEU A 40 -1.41 -2.43 -4.78
C LEU A 40 -2.21 -2.40 -3.47
N ALA A 41 -1.58 -2.73 -2.35
CA ALA A 41 -2.19 -2.79 -1.03
C ALA A 41 -2.44 -1.42 -0.39
N GLN A 42 -1.76 -0.35 -0.85
CA GLN A 42 -2.02 1.01 -0.33
C GLN A 42 -3.50 1.38 -0.47
N GLN A 43 -4.18 1.65 0.65
CA GLN A 43 -5.62 2.00 0.65
C GLN A 43 -6.55 0.98 -0.04
N THR A 44 -6.12 -0.28 -0.15
CA THR A 44 -6.87 -1.38 -0.77
C THR A 44 -6.93 -2.55 0.20
N GLN A 45 -8.08 -3.23 0.29
CA GLN A 45 -8.19 -4.46 1.06
C GLN A 45 -7.24 -5.52 0.51
N LEU A 46 -6.56 -6.24 1.38
CA LEU A 46 -5.44 -7.09 1.00
C LEU A 46 -5.86 -8.26 0.08
N GLU A 47 -7.04 -8.82 0.28
CA GLU A 47 -7.62 -9.86 -0.57
C GLU A 47 -7.83 -9.35 -2.01
N ARG A 48 -8.30 -8.10 -2.13
CA ARG A 48 -8.45 -7.44 -3.42
C ARG A 48 -7.08 -7.14 -4.04
N ALA A 49 -6.13 -6.63 -3.26
CA ALA A 49 -4.77 -6.39 -3.72
C ALA A 49 -4.11 -7.68 -4.23
N ASP A 50 -4.27 -8.82 -3.54
CA ASP A 50 -3.74 -10.12 -3.96
C ASP A 50 -4.33 -10.60 -5.28
N SER A 51 -5.64 -10.37 -5.51
CA SER A 51 -6.28 -10.71 -6.79
C SER A 51 -5.72 -9.93 -7.97
N TYR A 52 -5.39 -8.64 -7.78
CA TYR A 52 -4.73 -7.82 -8.78
C TYR A 52 -3.26 -8.17 -8.93
N TYR A 53 -2.56 -8.43 -7.81
CA TYR A 53 -1.16 -8.86 -7.83
C TYR A 53 -0.93 -10.06 -8.75
N LYS A 54 -1.76 -11.09 -8.69
CA LYS A 54 -1.67 -12.26 -9.58
C LYS A 54 -1.74 -11.88 -11.06
N LYS A 55 -2.60 -10.93 -11.42
CA LYS A 55 -2.72 -10.41 -12.79
C LYS A 55 -1.50 -9.59 -13.20
N PHE A 56 -1.04 -8.71 -12.30
CA PHE A 56 0.10 -7.83 -12.54
C PHE A 56 1.40 -8.62 -12.70
N VAL A 57 1.69 -9.58 -11.82
CA VAL A 57 2.89 -10.42 -11.92
C VAL A 57 2.88 -11.26 -13.20
N LYS A 58 1.70 -11.73 -13.65
CA LYS A 58 1.58 -12.47 -14.90
C LYS A 58 1.92 -11.60 -16.13
N LYS A 59 1.42 -10.35 -16.17
CA LYS A 59 1.67 -9.43 -17.29
C LYS A 59 3.02 -8.74 -17.17
N TYR A 60 3.42 -8.37 -15.97
CA TYR A 60 4.64 -7.62 -15.65
C TYR A 60 5.53 -8.37 -14.67
N PRO A 61 6.17 -9.48 -15.09
CA PRO A 61 7.03 -10.28 -14.22
C PRO A 61 8.30 -9.55 -13.76
N SER A 62 8.70 -8.50 -14.46
CA SER A 62 9.87 -7.65 -14.16
C SER A 62 9.56 -6.16 -14.43
N PRO A 63 10.36 -5.22 -13.89
CA PRO A 63 10.19 -3.78 -14.13
C PRO A 63 10.22 -3.43 -15.62
N ASP A 64 11.15 -3.99 -16.39
CA ASP A 64 11.29 -3.68 -17.83
C ASP A 64 10.08 -4.08 -18.65
N LYS A 65 9.34 -5.12 -18.26
CA LYS A 65 8.09 -5.46 -18.95
C LYS A 65 7.03 -4.40 -18.74
N MET A 66 6.97 -3.81 -17.56
CA MET A 66 6.04 -2.70 -17.28
C MET A 66 6.52 -1.39 -17.92
N ALA A 67 7.83 -1.10 -17.88
CA ALA A 67 8.41 0.12 -18.43
C ALA A 67 8.23 0.23 -19.95
N LYS A 68 8.21 -0.91 -20.67
CA LYS A 68 8.00 -0.99 -22.13
C LYS A 68 6.54 -0.83 -22.53
N ASP A 69 5.60 -1.04 -21.62
CA ASP A 69 4.18 -0.88 -21.92
C ASP A 69 3.76 0.59 -21.74
N SER A 70 2.70 1.01 -22.42
CA SER A 70 2.18 2.36 -22.24
C SER A 70 1.54 2.52 -20.85
N PHE A 71 1.58 3.74 -20.29
CA PHE A 71 0.87 4.02 -19.04
C PHE A 71 -0.65 3.75 -19.16
N SER A 72 -1.22 3.95 -20.34
CA SER A 72 -2.63 3.65 -20.63
C SER A 72 -2.94 2.15 -20.38
N GLU A 73 -2.07 1.24 -20.80
CA GLU A 73 -2.23 -0.20 -20.58
C GLU A 73 -2.10 -0.58 -19.07
N VAL A 74 -1.14 0.03 -18.39
CA VAL A 74 -1.00 -0.16 -16.93
C VAL A 74 -2.26 0.34 -16.22
N LEU A 75 -2.80 1.50 -16.63
CA LEU A 75 -3.97 2.11 -16.03
C LEU A 75 -5.26 1.31 -16.30
N LYS A 76 -5.40 0.68 -17.48
CA LYS A 76 -6.49 -0.27 -17.78
C LYS A 76 -6.48 -1.44 -16.79
N MET A 77 -5.32 -2.02 -16.54
CA MET A 77 -5.19 -3.09 -15.53
C MET A 77 -5.47 -2.62 -14.10
N TRP A 78 -5.18 -1.34 -13.81
CA TRP A 78 -5.42 -0.72 -12.51
C TRP A 78 -6.90 -0.39 -12.26
N SER A 79 -7.73 -0.46 -13.31
CA SER A 79 -9.15 -0.10 -13.25
C SER A 79 -9.86 -0.81 -12.08
N GLY A 80 -10.61 -0.03 -11.31
CA GLY A 80 -11.31 -0.52 -10.13
C GLY A 80 -10.54 -0.41 -8.80
N LEU A 81 -9.23 -0.21 -8.79
CA LEU A 81 -8.46 -0.05 -7.53
C LEU A 81 -8.56 1.36 -6.94
N GLY A 82 -8.79 2.39 -7.79
CA GLY A 82 -8.77 3.77 -7.37
C GLY A 82 -7.37 4.30 -7.04
N TYR A 83 -7.27 5.55 -6.58
CA TYR A 83 -5.98 6.18 -6.27
C TYR A 83 -4.93 6.00 -7.39
N ASN A 84 -5.32 6.38 -8.61
CA ASN A 84 -4.62 6.05 -9.85
C ASN A 84 -3.21 6.63 -9.96
N ASN A 85 -2.87 7.64 -9.15
CA ASN A 85 -1.52 8.15 -9.02
C ASN A 85 -0.52 7.10 -8.50
N ARG A 86 -0.99 6.04 -7.83
CA ARG A 86 -0.14 4.90 -7.46
C ARG A 86 0.31 4.13 -8.70
N ALA A 87 -0.61 3.91 -9.65
CA ALA A 87 -0.28 3.28 -10.94
C ALA A 87 0.76 4.10 -11.71
N LYS A 88 0.61 5.44 -11.72
CA LYS A 88 1.57 6.35 -12.35
C LYS A 88 2.95 6.22 -11.70
N ARG A 89 3.01 6.32 -10.38
CA ARG A 89 4.27 6.20 -9.63
C ARG A 89 4.94 4.85 -9.83
N LEU A 90 4.16 3.75 -9.83
CA LEU A 90 4.69 2.41 -10.07
C LEU A 90 5.24 2.26 -11.49
N HIS A 91 4.55 2.82 -12.48
CA HIS A 91 5.03 2.83 -13.86
C HIS A 91 6.30 3.69 -14.02
N ASP A 92 6.36 4.85 -13.36
CA ASP A 92 7.58 5.68 -13.36
C ASP A 92 8.74 4.97 -12.64
N ALA A 93 8.47 4.31 -11.51
CA ALA A 93 9.47 3.49 -10.81
C ALA A 93 9.98 2.34 -11.70
N SER A 94 9.11 1.71 -12.48
CA SER A 94 9.51 0.64 -13.40
C SER A 94 10.46 1.14 -14.50
N LYS A 95 10.29 2.38 -14.98
CA LYS A 95 11.21 3.01 -15.96
C LYS A 95 12.60 3.25 -15.39
N ILE A 96 12.69 3.65 -14.12
CA ILE A 96 13.97 3.78 -13.43
C ILE A 96 14.62 2.40 -13.28
N LEU A 97 13.84 1.41 -12.79
CA LEU A 97 14.31 0.06 -12.54
C LEU A 97 14.65 -0.74 -13.82
N ALA A 98 14.18 -0.31 -14.99
CA ALA A 98 14.59 -0.87 -16.27
C ALA A 98 16.03 -0.48 -16.66
N ASN A 99 16.56 0.61 -16.09
CA ASN A 99 17.91 1.12 -16.37
C ASN A 99 18.86 0.94 -15.17
N GLN A 100 18.30 0.77 -13.96
CA GLN A 100 19.07 0.68 -12.71
C GLN A 100 18.42 -0.38 -11.80
N GLN A 101 19.13 -1.48 -11.55
CA GLN A 101 18.58 -2.60 -10.79
C GLN A 101 18.39 -2.28 -9.30
N PHE A 102 17.55 -3.06 -8.60
CA PHE A 102 17.31 -2.88 -7.18
C PHE A 102 18.57 -2.93 -6.33
N ASP A 103 19.51 -3.82 -6.66
CA ASP A 103 20.77 -3.97 -5.90
C ASP A 103 21.68 -2.76 -6.05
N GLU A 104 21.62 -2.04 -7.19
CA GLU A 104 22.39 -0.82 -7.41
C GLU A 104 21.88 0.38 -6.59
N ILE A 105 20.60 0.38 -6.24
CA ILE A 105 19.96 1.44 -5.45
C ILE A 105 19.78 1.07 -3.97
N TYR A 106 20.15 -0.15 -3.59
CA TYR A 106 20.11 -0.58 -2.18
C TYR A 106 21.06 0.26 -1.32
N PRO A 107 20.66 0.71 -0.13
CA PRO A 107 19.35 0.59 0.51
C PRO A 107 18.43 1.79 0.24
N ASN A 108 18.71 2.62 -0.78
CA ASN A 108 18.11 3.94 -1.02
C ASN A 108 16.86 3.88 -1.92
N PHE A 109 15.94 2.94 -1.64
CA PHE A 109 14.73 2.74 -2.46
C PHE A 109 13.79 3.93 -2.53
N GLU A 110 13.96 4.94 -1.67
CA GLU A 110 13.14 6.17 -1.65
C GLU A 110 13.35 7.06 -2.88
N ILE A 111 14.37 6.80 -3.71
CA ILE A 111 14.53 7.44 -5.01
C ILE A 111 13.43 7.02 -5.99
N LEU A 112 12.77 5.87 -5.76
CA LEU A 112 11.71 5.38 -6.61
C LEU A 112 10.40 6.13 -6.33
N PRO A 113 9.71 6.62 -7.38
CA PRO A 113 8.41 7.26 -7.23
C PRO A 113 7.41 6.38 -6.47
N GLY A 114 6.84 6.90 -5.39
CA GLY A 114 5.85 6.20 -4.56
C GLY A 114 6.42 5.34 -3.45
N VAL A 115 7.72 5.24 -3.33
CA VAL A 115 8.39 4.56 -2.21
C VAL A 115 8.67 5.56 -1.11
N GLY A 116 7.97 5.43 0.01
CA GLY A 116 8.25 6.16 1.25
C GLY A 116 8.88 5.23 2.29
N LYS A 117 9.13 5.75 3.51
CA LYS A 117 9.77 5.02 4.62
C LYS A 117 9.19 3.60 4.82
N TYR A 118 7.85 3.47 4.82
CA TYR A 118 7.20 2.17 4.98
C TYR A 118 7.58 1.19 3.86
N THR A 119 7.38 1.58 2.58
CA THR A 119 7.66 0.71 1.43
C THR A 119 9.14 0.37 1.33
N LYS A 120 10.03 1.32 1.63
CA LYS A 120 11.48 1.07 1.78
C LYS A 120 11.75 -0.04 2.80
N ASN A 121 11.22 0.11 4.01
CA ASN A 121 11.41 -0.90 5.07
C ASN A 121 10.80 -2.26 4.72
N ALA A 122 9.68 -2.27 3.97
CA ALA A 122 9.10 -3.51 3.44
C ALA A 122 10.06 -4.19 2.43
N LEU A 123 10.65 -3.44 1.51
CA LEU A 123 11.66 -3.95 0.59
C LEU A 123 12.89 -4.48 1.36
N LEU A 124 13.44 -3.70 2.27
CA LEU A 124 14.59 -4.10 3.10
C LEU A 124 14.31 -5.39 3.87
N SER A 125 13.17 -5.46 4.57
CA SER A 125 12.82 -6.63 5.38
C SER A 125 12.42 -7.84 4.54
N PHE A 126 11.57 -7.65 3.51
CA PHE A 126 10.95 -8.77 2.80
C PHE A 126 11.79 -9.28 1.62
N SER A 127 12.63 -8.45 1.04
CA SER A 127 13.48 -8.87 -0.08
C SER A 127 14.91 -9.15 0.34
N TYR A 128 15.47 -8.29 1.19
CA TYR A 128 16.89 -8.36 1.57
C TYR A 128 17.13 -8.98 2.95
N GLY A 129 16.09 -9.15 3.75
CA GLY A 129 16.20 -9.76 5.08
C GLY A 129 16.77 -8.84 6.16
N ASP A 130 16.83 -7.53 5.87
CA ASP A 130 17.34 -6.54 6.81
C ASP A 130 16.51 -6.50 8.09
N LYS A 131 17.18 -6.24 9.19
CA LYS A 131 16.56 -6.11 10.52
C LYS A 131 15.92 -4.74 10.69
N VAL A 132 14.75 -4.55 10.07
CA VAL A 132 13.98 -3.29 10.16
C VAL A 132 12.52 -3.58 10.49
N ILE A 133 11.87 -2.66 11.20
CA ILE A 133 10.43 -2.69 11.46
C ILE A 133 9.71 -1.89 10.38
N THR A 134 8.68 -2.51 9.78
CA THR A 134 7.79 -1.85 8.81
C THR A 134 6.68 -1.12 9.57
N GLU A 135 6.90 0.15 9.87
CA GLU A 135 5.96 0.96 10.64
C GLU A 135 4.66 1.24 9.88
N ASP A 136 3.65 0.42 10.09
CA ASP A 136 2.31 0.59 9.55
C ASP A 136 1.27 0.89 10.65
N THR A 137 0.02 1.01 10.27
CA THR A 137 -1.09 1.23 11.21
C THR A 137 -1.31 0.06 12.18
N HIS A 138 -0.92 -1.17 11.81
CA HIS A 138 -1.05 -2.34 12.67
C HIS A 138 0.07 -2.40 13.70
N VAL A 139 1.32 -2.18 13.28
CA VAL A 139 2.49 -2.06 14.16
C VAL A 139 2.23 -0.97 15.20
N ASN A 140 1.88 0.24 14.73
CA ASN A 140 1.64 1.40 15.60
C ASN A 140 0.54 1.10 16.64
N LYS A 141 -0.57 0.52 16.21
CA LYS A 141 -1.69 0.18 17.08
C LYS A 141 -1.32 -0.88 18.14
N ILE A 142 -0.62 -1.94 17.74
CA ILE A 142 -0.25 -3.01 18.67
C ILE A 142 0.76 -2.51 19.69
N ILE A 143 1.81 -1.82 19.25
CA ILE A 143 2.84 -1.27 20.13
C ILE A 143 2.23 -0.25 21.10
N SER A 144 1.46 0.72 20.59
CA SER A 144 0.80 1.72 21.44
C SER A 144 -0.08 1.07 22.52
N ARG A 145 -0.92 0.11 22.15
CA ARG A 145 -1.80 -0.59 23.10
C ARG A 145 -1.06 -1.48 24.09
N PHE A 146 -0.07 -2.23 23.59
CA PHE A 146 0.64 -3.20 24.40
C PHE A 146 1.55 -2.54 25.46
N PHE A 147 2.30 -1.52 25.02
CA PHE A 147 3.23 -0.82 25.90
C PHE A 147 2.62 0.41 26.58
N SER A 148 1.48 0.92 26.09
CA SER A 148 0.87 2.21 26.53
C SER A 148 1.78 3.39 26.22
N VAL A 149 2.22 3.48 24.96
CA VAL A 149 3.08 4.56 24.46
C VAL A 149 2.35 5.38 23.42
N ASP A 150 2.51 6.70 23.46
CA ASP A 150 1.91 7.63 22.52
C ASP A 150 2.79 7.83 21.30
N ASN A 151 4.11 7.96 21.48
CA ASN A 151 5.06 8.08 20.38
C ASN A 151 5.68 6.72 20.03
N VAL A 152 5.02 6.03 19.10
CA VAL A 152 5.45 4.70 18.67
C VAL A 152 6.76 4.77 17.86
N ASN A 153 6.98 5.84 17.09
CA ASN A 153 8.21 5.98 16.31
C ASN A 153 9.45 6.06 17.22
N THR A 154 9.38 6.86 18.30
CA THR A 154 10.45 6.91 19.29
C THR A 154 10.66 5.55 19.94
N PHE A 155 9.57 4.87 20.33
CA PHE A 155 9.66 3.54 20.93
C PHE A 155 10.32 2.53 19.99
N ILE A 156 9.96 2.52 18.71
CA ILE A 156 10.56 1.61 17.71
C ILE A 156 12.04 1.93 17.54
N ASN A 157 12.42 3.20 17.38
CA ASN A 157 13.82 3.58 17.23
C ASN A 157 14.70 3.13 18.41
N GLU A 158 14.17 3.18 19.62
CA GLU A 158 14.89 2.76 20.84
C GLU A 158 14.89 1.23 21.07
N ASN A 159 13.95 0.50 20.49
CA ASN A 159 13.72 -0.92 20.80
C ASN A 159 13.75 -1.84 19.58
N SER A 160 14.03 -1.35 18.38
CA SER A 160 14.05 -2.17 17.14
C SER A 160 14.97 -3.37 17.25
N ASP A 161 16.18 -3.19 17.76
CA ASP A 161 17.16 -4.27 17.93
C ASP A 161 16.63 -5.38 18.84
N LYS A 162 16.02 -5.01 19.97
CA LYS A 162 15.41 -5.97 20.92
C LYS A 162 14.20 -6.68 20.32
N LEU A 163 13.41 -5.99 19.50
CA LEU A 163 12.27 -6.57 18.80
C LEU A 163 12.72 -7.58 17.75
N LEU A 164 13.82 -7.32 17.05
CA LEU A 164 14.31 -8.09 15.91
C LEU A 164 15.38 -9.13 16.30
N GLU A 165 15.87 -9.09 17.53
CA GLU A 165 16.85 -10.06 18.02
C GLU A 165 16.28 -11.47 18.04
N GLY A 166 16.97 -12.42 17.39
CA GLY A 166 16.61 -13.84 17.40
C GLY A 166 15.36 -14.22 16.62
N VAL A 167 14.80 -13.29 15.81
CA VAL A 167 13.62 -13.56 14.97
C VAL A 167 13.88 -13.14 13.52
N ASN A 168 13.18 -13.77 12.59
CA ASN A 168 13.16 -13.32 11.20
C ASN A 168 12.37 -12.00 11.08
N SER A 169 13.00 -10.97 10.53
CA SER A 169 12.41 -9.63 10.39
C SER A 169 11.12 -9.66 9.60
N ARG A 170 11.09 -10.40 8.48
CA ARG A 170 9.91 -10.56 7.64
C ARG A 170 8.75 -11.19 8.41
N ASP A 171 8.99 -12.28 9.12
CA ASP A 171 7.94 -12.99 9.87
C ASP A 171 7.38 -12.12 10.98
N LEU A 172 8.23 -11.38 11.70
CA LEU A 172 7.78 -10.47 12.73
C LEU A 172 6.92 -9.34 12.16
N ASN A 173 7.36 -8.68 11.08
CA ASN A 173 6.59 -7.61 10.44
C ASN A 173 5.24 -8.11 9.91
N GLN A 174 5.23 -9.26 9.23
CA GLN A 174 4.00 -9.87 8.75
C GLN A 174 3.08 -10.35 9.88
N SER A 175 3.64 -10.79 11.01
CA SER A 175 2.87 -11.15 12.19
C SER A 175 2.11 -9.94 12.77
N PHE A 176 2.74 -8.79 12.86
CA PHE A 176 2.06 -7.54 13.25
C PHE A 176 0.89 -7.22 12.34
N MET A 177 1.08 -7.33 11.01
CA MET A 177 0.02 -7.03 10.03
C MET A 177 -1.16 -7.99 10.16
N ASP A 178 -0.91 -9.30 10.23
CA ASP A 178 -1.97 -10.29 10.34
C ASP A 178 -2.68 -10.23 11.68
N PHE A 179 -1.94 -10.17 12.77
CA PHE A 179 -2.48 -10.04 14.11
C PHE A 179 -3.29 -8.75 14.29
N GLY A 180 -2.77 -7.64 13.77
CA GLY A 180 -3.43 -6.34 13.81
C GLY A 180 -4.72 -6.25 12.99
N SER A 181 -4.84 -7.07 11.94
CA SER A 181 -6.04 -7.13 11.11
C SER A 181 -7.10 -8.12 11.61
N THR A 182 -6.70 -9.15 12.37
CA THR A 182 -7.59 -10.26 12.76
C THR A 182 -7.93 -10.29 14.25
N ILE A 183 -6.96 -10.01 15.13
CA ILE A 183 -7.10 -10.05 16.59
C ILE A 183 -7.14 -8.64 17.17
N CYS A 184 -6.05 -7.86 17.03
CA CYS A 184 -5.97 -6.51 17.56
C CYS A 184 -6.56 -5.49 16.59
N THR A 185 -7.85 -5.66 16.22
CA THR A 185 -8.54 -4.79 15.29
C THR A 185 -8.72 -3.37 15.84
N LYS A 186 -8.99 -2.39 14.97
CA LYS A 186 -9.08 -0.98 15.36
C LYS A 186 -10.30 -0.72 16.26
N GLN A 187 -11.46 -1.19 15.86
CA GLN A 187 -12.73 -0.90 16.55
C GLN A 187 -13.08 -1.94 17.62
N ASN A 188 -13.03 -3.22 17.28
CA ASN A 188 -13.45 -4.32 18.15
C ASN A 188 -12.33 -5.34 18.33
N PRO A 189 -11.29 -5.05 19.14
CA PRO A 189 -10.20 -5.99 19.36
C PRO A 189 -10.69 -7.21 20.15
N LYS A 190 -10.28 -8.39 19.71
CA LYS A 190 -10.66 -9.68 20.32
C LYS A 190 -9.79 -9.99 21.53
N CYS A 191 -9.87 -9.15 22.58
CA CYS A 191 -8.97 -9.24 23.74
C CYS A 191 -9.15 -10.52 24.56
N THR A 192 -10.32 -11.16 24.52
CA THR A 192 -10.61 -12.41 25.25
C THR A 192 -9.81 -13.60 24.74
N ILE A 193 -9.48 -13.62 23.45
CA ILE A 193 -8.68 -14.69 22.81
C ILE A 193 -7.28 -14.22 22.44
N CYS A 194 -6.91 -13.02 22.85
CA CYS A 194 -5.61 -12.42 22.48
C CYS A 194 -4.49 -12.96 23.35
N PRO A 195 -3.46 -13.61 22.78
CA PRO A 195 -2.35 -14.13 23.56
C PRO A 195 -1.54 -13.02 24.27
N LEU A 196 -1.61 -11.80 23.77
CA LEU A 196 -0.94 -10.65 24.38
C LEU A 196 -1.70 -10.08 25.59
N SER A 197 -2.94 -10.53 25.87
CA SER A 197 -3.84 -9.89 26.86
C SER A 197 -3.28 -9.85 28.28
N ILE A 198 -2.46 -10.84 28.67
CA ILE A 198 -1.87 -10.99 30.00
C ILE A 198 -0.94 -9.81 30.36
N LYS A 199 -0.09 -9.38 29.40
CA LYS A 199 0.86 -8.28 29.60
C LYS A 199 0.44 -6.97 28.92
N CYS A 200 -0.69 -6.97 28.19
CA CYS A 200 -1.18 -5.81 27.44
C CYS A 200 -1.82 -4.78 28.36
N LYS A 201 -1.40 -3.53 28.28
CA LYS A 201 -2.01 -2.42 29.03
C LYS A 201 -3.38 -1.98 28.50
N LYS A 202 -3.80 -2.50 27.33
CA LYS A 202 -5.10 -2.24 26.69
C LYS A 202 -5.37 -0.75 26.43
N TYR A 203 -4.31 0.03 26.20
CA TYR A 203 -4.45 1.45 25.91
C TYR A 203 -5.15 1.65 24.57
N ILE A 204 -6.33 2.26 24.60
CA ILE A 204 -7.11 2.54 23.38
C ILE A 204 -6.98 4.01 23.07
N THR A 205 -5.96 4.38 22.31
CA THR A 205 -5.93 5.68 21.64
C THR A 205 -6.67 5.56 20.32
N ASN A 206 -7.47 6.53 20.02
CA ASN A 206 -7.99 6.90 18.69
C ASN A 206 -9.48 6.82 18.48
N LYS A 207 -10.05 8.01 18.30
CA LYS A 207 -11.30 8.19 17.56
C LYS A 207 -11.09 7.63 16.13
N PRO A 208 -12.01 6.81 15.63
CA PRO A 208 -11.91 6.30 14.26
C PRO A 208 -11.98 7.47 13.27
N SER A 209 -11.01 7.58 12.37
CA SER A 209 -11.15 8.46 11.20
C SER A 209 -12.22 7.86 10.28
N VAL A 210 -13.32 8.57 10.12
CA VAL A 210 -14.40 8.17 9.19
C VAL A 210 -13.97 8.60 7.78
N GLN A 211 -13.69 7.62 6.93
CA GLN A 211 -13.46 7.90 5.52
C GLN A 211 -14.79 8.33 4.86
N ALA A 212 -14.79 9.43 4.11
CA ALA A 212 -15.97 9.88 3.37
C ALA A 212 -16.51 8.79 2.42
N LYS A 213 -17.84 8.73 2.26
CA LYS A 213 -18.52 7.75 1.39
C LYS A 213 -17.93 7.81 -0.03
N PHE A 214 -17.76 6.65 -0.66
CA PHE A 214 -17.22 6.55 -2.03
C PHE A 214 -18.20 7.08 -3.06
N LYS A 215 -19.49 6.69 -2.95
CA LYS A 215 -20.55 7.10 -3.90
C LYS A 215 -20.75 8.61 -3.91
N GLY A 216 -20.67 9.22 -5.07
CA GLY A 216 -20.74 10.67 -5.29
C GLY A 216 -19.46 11.45 -4.97
N SER A 217 -18.38 10.76 -4.53
CA SER A 217 -17.12 11.42 -4.20
C SER A 217 -16.28 11.76 -5.45
N ASN A 218 -15.37 12.72 -5.31
CA ASN A 218 -14.41 13.05 -6.36
C ASN A 218 -13.57 11.83 -6.80
N ARG A 219 -13.33 10.87 -5.89
CA ARG A 219 -12.63 9.60 -6.21
C ARG A 219 -13.40 8.74 -7.20
N GLU A 220 -14.72 8.65 -7.04
CA GLU A 220 -15.60 7.93 -7.97
C GLU A 220 -15.60 8.60 -9.35
N ILE A 221 -15.78 9.93 -9.39
CA ILE A 221 -15.80 10.71 -10.63
C ILE A 221 -14.49 10.56 -11.39
N ARG A 222 -13.35 10.69 -10.72
CA ARG A 222 -12.01 10.48 -11.31
C ARG A 222 -11.87 9.09 -11.91
N GLY A 223 -12.34 8.06 -11.23
CA GLY A 223 -12.33 6.68 -11.73
C GLY A 223 -13.18 6.50 -13.00
N LYS A 224 -14.37 7.10 -13.03
CA LYS A 224 -15.28 7.08 -14.19
C LYS A 224 -14.69 7.82 -15.40
N ILE A 225 -14.07 9.00 -15.18
CA ILE A 225 -13.38 9.75 -16.24
C ILE A 225 -12.28 8.91 -16.89
N ILE A 226 -11.44 8.28 -16.08
CA ILE A 226 -10.36 7.42 -16.59
C ILE A 226 -10.93 6.24 -17.37
N GLY A 227 -11.99 5.60 -16.88
CA GLY A 227 -12.66 4.49 -17.56
C GLY A 227 -13.16 4.90 -18.96
N LEU A 228 -13.79 6.05 -19.08
CA LEU A 228 -14.24 6.58 -20.36
C LEU A 228 -13.07 6.92 -21.30
N LEU A 229 -12.05 7.59 -20.82
CA LEU A 229 -10.87 7.95 -21.63
C LEU A 229 -10.05 6.74 -22.05
N SER A 230 -10.07 5.65 -21.28
CA SER A 230 -9.44 4.38 -21.67
C SER A 230 -10.14 3.70 -22.83
N SER A 231 -11.45 3.97 -23.05
CA SER A 231 -12.24 3.39 -24.15
C SER A 231 -12.39 4.34 -25.34
N LYS A 232 -12.51 5.63 -25.09
CA LYS A 232 -12.82 6.65 -26.12
C LYS A 232 -11.64 7.56 -26.50
N ASN A 233 -10.45 7.31 -25.92
CA ASN A 233 -9.20 8.01 -26.10
C ASN A 233 -9.21 9.51 -25.74
N LYS A 234 -10.10 10.33 -26.33
CA LYS A 234 -10.16 11.79 -26.12
C LYS A 234 -11.59 12.25 -25.93
N LEU A 235 -11.84 13.05 -24.91
CA LEU A 235 -13.14 13.67 -24.64
C LEU A 235 -12.97 15.09 -24.09
N THR A 236 -13.93 15.97 -24.44
CA THR A 236 -14.05 17.31 -23.86
C THR A 236 -14.73 17.24 -22.48
N LYS A 237 -14.57 18.31 -21.67
CA LYS A 237 -15.28 18.44 -20.39
C LYS A 237 -16.80 18.27 -20.53
N ASN A 238 -17.40 18.85 -21.58
CA ASN A 238 -18.85 18.77 -21.81
C ASN A 238 -19.32 17.35 -22.17
N GLN A 239 -18.54 16.62 -22.96
CA GLN A 239 -18.81 15.22 -23.26
C GLN A 239 -18.69 14.33 -22.00
N LEU A 240 -17.67 14.54 -21.18
CA LEU A 240 -17.51 13.83 -19.91
C LEU A 240 -18.67 14.10 -18.95
N ALA A 241 -19.10 15.36 -18.83
CA ALA A 241 -20.24 15.73 -17.99
C ALA A 241 -21.54 15.05 -18.44
N LYS A 242 -21.77 15.00 -19.77
CA LYS A 242 -22.95 14.35 -20.37
C LYS A 242 -22.92 12.84 -20.19
N GLU A 243 -21.80 12.20 -20.51
CA GLU A 243 -21.65 10.72 -20.44
C GLU A 243 -21.75 10.19 -19.02
N LEU A 244 -21.25 10.95 -18.04
CA LEU A 244 -21.23 10.54 -16.64
C LEU A 244 -22.45 11.02 -15.85
N GLU A 245 -23.29 11.86 -16.46
CA GLU A 245 -24.44 12.52 -15.81
C GLU A 245 -24.02 13.26 -14.52
N VAL A 246 -22.86 13.94 -14.58
CA VAL A 246 -22.25 14.66 -13.45
C VAL A 246 -22.17 16.15 -13.75
N ASN A 247 -22.45 16.97 -12.75
CA ASN A 247 -22.32 18.43 -12.84
C ASN A 247 -20.92 18.84 -13.34
N LYS A 248 -20.88 19.84 -14.24
CA LYS A 248 -19.66 20.36 -14.88
C LYS A 248 -18.60 20.84 -13.87
N GLU A 249 -19.01 21.39 -12.74
CA GLU A 249 -18.09 21.84 -11.68
C GLU A 249 -17.35 20.65 -11.04
N LYS A 250 -18.07 19.58 -10.75
CA LYS A 250 -17.45 18.33 -10.20
C LYS A 250 -16.52 17.67 -11.22
N ILE A 251 -16.87 17.71 -12.50
CA ILE A 251 -15.99 17.23 -13.59
C ILE A 251 -14.73 18.11 -13.67
N GLU A 252 -14.85 19.43 -13.57
CA GLU A 252 -13.69 20.34 -13.58
C GLU A 252 -12.73 20.05 -12.43
N ILE A 253 -13.25 19.91 -11.21
CA ILE A 253 -12.43 19.57 -10.03
C ILE A 253 -11.70 18.24 -10.23
N ALA A 254 -12.40 17.23 -10.77
CA ALA A 254 -11.82 15.93 -11.02
C ALA A 254 -10.73 15.97 -12.11
N LEU A 255 -10.99 16.69 -13.23
CA LEU A 255 -10.05 16.87 -14.33
C LEU A 255 -8.80 17.63 -13.88
N SER A 256 -8.96 18.75 -13.18
CA SER A 256 -7.84 19.54 -12.65
C SER A 256 -6.94 18.69 -11.74
N GLY A 257 -7.53 17.87 -10.88
CA GLY A 257 -6.79 16.94 -10.05
C GLY A 257 -6.06 15.85 -10.87
N LEU A 258 -6.68 15.29 -11.90
CA LEU A 258 -6.08 14.27 -12.75
C LEU A 258 -4.93 14.82 -13.61
N VAL A 259 -5.05 16.06 -14.09
CA VAL A 259 -3.97 16.74 -14.82
C VAL A 259 -2.81 17.08 -13.88
N LYS A 260 -3.10 17.62 -12.70
CA LYS A 260 -2.07 17.91 -11.66
C LYS A 260 -1.30 16.65 -11.26
N ASP A 261 -1.96 15.50 -11.17
CA ASP A 261 -1.35 14.21 -10.85
C ASP A 261 -0.59 13.58 -12.05
N GLY A 262 -0.56 14.24 -13.22
CA GLY A 262 0.08 13.76 -14.44
C GLY A 262 -0.58 12.52 -15.06
N ILE A 263 -1.83 12.22 -14.69
CA ILE A 263 -2.60 11.09 -15.23
C ILE A 263 -3.24 11.45 -16.56
N LEU A 264 -3.72 12.68 -16.68
CA LEU A 264 -4.28 13.24 -17.91
C LEU A 264 -3.45 14.40 -18.41
N LYS A 265 -3.48 14.59 -19.73
CA LYS A 265 -3.04 15.84 -20.37
C LYS A 265 -4.23 16.49 -21.10
N LYS A 266 -4.19 17.82 -21.18
CA LYS A 266 -5.13 18.63 -21.92
C LYS A 266 -4.50 18.99 -23.27
N SER A 267 -5.17 18.64 -24.38
CA SER A 267 -4.74 19.00 -25.72
C SER A 267 -5.20 20.40 -26.12
N SER A 268 -4.65 20.94 -27.22
CA SER A 268 -4.95 22.29 -27.77
C SER A 268 -6.44 22.53 -28.03
N ASN A 269 -7.23 21.48 -28.29
CA ASN A 269 -8.68 21.58 -28.59
C ASN A 269 -9.56 21.35 -27.37
N ASN A 270 -9.07 21.63 -26.13
CA ASN A 270 -9.82 21.43 -24.90
C ASN A 270 -10.25 19.95 -24.64
N ASN A 271 -9.66 19.00 -25.34
CA ASN A 271 -9.82 17.58 -25.06
C ASN A 271 -8.89 17.13 -23.94
N PHE A 272 -9.34 16.13 -23.20
CA PHE A 272 -8.53 15.43 -22.20
C PHE A 272 -8.23 14.01 -22.68
N GLU A 273 -7.01 13.57 -22.47
CA GLU A 273 -6.56 12.22 -22.80
C GLU A 273 -5.61 11.69 -21.72
N ILE A 274 -5.46 10.36 -21.65
CA ILE A 274 -4.52 9.74 -20.72
C ILE A 274 -3.10 10.12 -21.15
N ASN A 275 -2.27 10.50 -20.18
CA ASN A 275 -0.88 10.83 -20.41
C ASN A 275 -0.12 9.56 -20.87
N SER A 276 0.68 9.67 -21.90
CA SER A 276 1.45 8.55 -22.46
C SER A 276 2.72 8.26 -21.66
#